data_0078ae10ed8bb745d8880e75d30b03f1
#
_entry.id   0078ae10ed8bb745d8880e75d30b03f1
#
_cell.length_a   1.000
_cell.length_b   1.000
_cell.length_c   1.000
_cell.angle_alpha   90.00
_cell.angle_beta   90.00
_cell.angle_gamma   90.00
#
_symmetry.space_group_name_H-M   'P 1'
#
loop_
_entity.id
_entity.type
_entity.pdbx_description
1 polymer ?
#
loop_
_entity_poly.entity_id
_entity_poly.type
_entity_poly.pdbx_seq_one_letter_code
_entity_poly.pdbx_strand_id
1 'polypeptide(L)'
;CTSEQRVRIDAAIDRWRGSKVRAEALRRPCVRAEVPFYSRGMEELGDRFGAYAEGAIDLLCTDQSDSGHALVIDYKTGGHADETPEQLREKHALQARVYADVLHKQGYGHVTLKFVRVEQPDPVDPVQPQVVTYEI
;
A
#
# COMPACT_ATOMS: atom_id res chain seq x y z
N CYS A 1 14.51 -21.22 6.20
CA CYS A 1 15.00 -19.99 5.57
C CYS A 1 16.45 -20.16 5.11
N THR A 2 16.72 -19.98 3.82
CA THR A 2 18.08 -20.05 3.28
C THR A 2 18.87 -18.77 3.59
N SER A 3 20.22 -18.84 3.46
CA SER A 3 21.08 -17.67 3.62
C SER A 3 20.72 -16.56 2.60
N GLU A 4 20.41 -16.93 1.37
CA GLU A 4 20.03 -15.98 0.32
C GLU A 4 18.69 -15.31 0.64
N GLN A 5 17.72 -16.06 1.16
CA GLN A 5 16.44 -15.51 1.58
C GLN A 5 16.63 -14.52 2.73
N ARG A 6 17.47 -14.85 3.69
CA ARG A 6 17.77 -13.96 4.82
C ARG A 6 18.39 -12.65 4.34
N VAL A 7 19.34 -12.71 3.43
CA VAL A 7 19.98 -11.51 2.86
C VAL A 7 18.94 -10.63 2.16
N ARG A 8 18.03 -11.22 1.38
CA ARG A 8 16.95 -10.47 0.73
C ARG A 8 16.00 -9.82 1.72
N ILE A 9 15.63 -10.54 2.77
CA ILE A 9 14.74 -10.04 3.81
C ILE A 9 15.40 -8.89 4.56
N ASP A 10 16.65 -9.04 4.95
CA ASP A 10 17.39 -7.99 5.65
C ASP A 10 17.54 -6.74 4.79
N ALA A 11 17.85 -6.91 3.51
CA ALA A 11 17.95 -5.79 2.56
C ALA A 11 16.59 -5.09 2.38
N ALA A 12 15.50 -5.83 2.33
CA ALA A 12 14.15 -5.26 2.22
C ALA A 12 13.78 -4.48 3.47
N ILE A 13 14.10 -4.99 4.65
CA ILE A 13 13.86 -4.31 5.93
C ILE A 13 14.65 -3.01 6.01
N ASP A 14 15.92 -3.05 5.66
CA ASP A 14 16.79 -1.86 5.68
C ASP A 14 16.29 -0.80 4.69
N ARG A 15 15.89 -1.21 3.50
CA ARG A 15 15.34 -0.32 2.48
C ARG A 15 14.05 0.35 2.97
N TRP A 16 13.17 -0.41 3.61
CA TRP A 16 11.94 0.14 4.20
C TRP A 16 12.25 1.11 5.34
N ARG A 17 13.13 0.73 6.25
CA ARG A 17 13.49 1.58 7.41
C ARG A 17 14.07 2.93 6.99
N GLY A 18 14.86 2.96 5.93
CA GLY A 18 15.47 4.19 5.42
C GLY A 18 14.62 4.90 4.37
N SER A 19 13.42 4.43 4.07
CA SER A 19 12.62 4.95 2.97
C SER A 19 11.98 6.30 3.30
N LYS A 20 11.85 7.13 2.27
CA LYS A 20 11.12 8.40 2.36
C LYS A 20 9.63 8.17 2.58
N VAL A 21 9.08 7.10 2.01
CA VAL A 21 7.66 6.76 2.17
C VAL A 21 7.33 6.43 3.61
N ARG A 22 8.21 5.72 4.31
CA ARG A 22 8.03 5.44 5.73
C ARG A 22 8.13 6.72 6.56
N ALA A 23 9.10 7.57 6.27
CA ALA A 23 9.24 8.86 6.96
C ALA A 23 8.00 9.72 6.78
N GLU A 24 7.44 9.77 5.58
CA GLU A 24 6.18 10.49 5.30
C GLU A 24 5.02 9.91 6.11
N ALA A 25 4.88 8.59 6.13
CA ALA A 25 3.82 7.92 6.86
C ALA A 25 3.88 8.23 8.37
N LEU A 26 5.09 8.17 8.95
CA LEU A 26 5.29 8.38 10.37
C LEU A 26 5.20 9.85 10.82
N ARG A 27 5.11 10.80 9.90
CA ARG A 27 4.82 12.21 10.24
C ARG A 27 3.38 12.39 10.68
N ARG A 28 2.49 11.49 10.32
CA ARG A 28 1.10 11.58 10.72
C ARG A 28 0.94 11.14 12.17
N PRO A 29 0.13 11.87 12.98
CA PRO A 29 -0.01 11.55 14.41
C PRO A 29 -0.67 10.21 14.69
N CYS A 30 -1.52 9.74 13.80
CA CYS A 30 -2.21 8.46 13.97
C CYS A 30 -1.73 7.47 12.90
N VAL A 31 -1.00 6.46 13.35
CA VAL A 31 -0.50 5.38 12.47
C VAL A 31 -0.98 4.06 13.06
N ARG A 32 -1.77 3.32 12.29
CA ARG A 32 -2.34 2.04 12.71
C ARG A 32 -1.92 0.95 11.74
N ALA A 33 -1.43 -0.16 12.27
CA ALA A 33 -1.02 -1.32 11.48
C ALA A 33 -2.09 -2.40 11.49
N GLU A 34 -2.15 -3.15 10.40
CA GLU A 34 -3.03 -4.32 10.25
C GLU A 34 -4.48 -4.00 10.58
N VAL A 35 -5.00 -2.94 9.96
CA VAL A 35 -6.39 -2.50 10.18
C VAL A 35 -7.33 -3.40 9.39
N PRO A 36 -8.15 -4.23 10.06
CA PRO A 36 -9.08 -5.10 9.35
C PRO A 36 -10.19 -4.29 8.70
N PHE A 37 -10.65 -4.75 7.56
CA PHE A 37 -11.80 -4.15 6.91
C PHE A 37 -12.76 -5.23 6.40
N TYR A 38 -14.02 -4.83 6.29
CA TYR A 38 -15.09 -5.64 5.77
C TYR A 38 -16.05 -4.71 5.01
N SER A 39 -16.35 -5.04 3.77
CA SER A 39 -17.24 -4.22 2.96
C SER A 39 -18.18 -5.08 2.15
N ARG A 40 -19.42 -4.61 1.99
CA ARG A 40 -20.45 -5.23 1.15
C ARG A 40 -20.82 -4.30 0.00
N GLY A 41 -21.44 -4.86 -1.04
CA GLY A 41 -21.94 -4.08 -2.15
C GLY A 41 -20.87 -3.64 -3.12
N MET A 42 -19.83 -4.44 -3.30
CA MET A 42 -18.77 -4.18 -4.25
C MET A 42 -18.97 -4.87 -5.60
N GLU A 43 -20.22 -5.05 -6.00
CA GLU A 43 -20.54 -5.70 -7.28
C GLU A 43 -19.95 -4.96 -8.47
N GLU A 44 -19.81 -3.65 -8.38
CA GLU A 44 -19.16 -2.82 -9.40
C GLU A 44 -17.70 -3.18 -9.66
N LEU A 45 -17.06 -3.90 -8.72
CA LEU A 45 -15.70 -4.39 -8.86
C LEU A 45 -15.64 -5.78 -9.50
N GLY A 46 -16.81 -6.32 -9.90
CA GLY A 46 -16.94 -7.58 -10.59
C GLY A 46 -17.01 -8.79 -9.66
N ASP A 47 -17.15 -9.97 -10.26
CA ASP A 47 -17.36 -11.23 -9.55
C ASP A 47 -16.21 -11.66 -8.65
N ARG A 48 -15.06 -11.02 -8.76
CA ARG A 48 -13.85 -11.34 -7.98
C ARG A 48 -14.07 -11.27 -6.49
N PHE A 49 -14.89 -10.29 -6.04
CA PHE A 49 -15.13 -10.04 -4.62
C PHE A 49 -16.56 -10.32 -4.23
N GLY A 50 -17.44 -10.65 -5.20
CA GLY A 50 -18.84 -10.93 -4.96
C GLY A 50 -19.54 -9.77 -4.26
N ALA A 51 -20.42 -10.09 -3.32
CA ALA A 51 -21.19 -9.11 -2.57
C ALA A 51 -20.43 -8.51 -1.40
N TYR A 52 -19.25 -9.02 -1.06
CA TYR A 52 -18.44 -8.44 0.01
C TYR A 52 -16.96 -8.67 -0.23
N ALA A 53 -16.15 -7.82 0.42
CA ALA A 53 -14.70 -7.96 0.48
C ALA A 53 -14.23 -7.81 1.92
N GLU A 54 -13.24 -8.59 2.30
CA GLU A 54 -12.60 -8.46 3.62
C GLU A 54 -11.09 -8.59 3.48
N GLY A 55 -10.36 -8.03 4.43
CA GLY A 55 -8.91 -8.08 4.44
C GLY A 55 -8.36 -7.20 5.55
N ALA A 56 -7.11 -6.79 5.40
CA ALA A 56 -6.47 -5.87 6.32
C ALA A 56 -5.62 -4.86 5.55
N ILE A 57 -5.67 -3.62 6.00
CA ILE A 57 -4.79 -2.54 5.53
C ILE A 57 -3.49 -2.65 6.32
N ASP A 58 -2.36 -2.78 5.65
CA ASP A 58 -1.06 -2.97 6.31
C ASP A 58 -0.72 -1.78 7.21
N LEU A 59 -0.88 -0.56 6.72
CA LEU A 59 -0.63 0.65 7.47
C LEU A 59 -1.62 1.73 7.06
N LEU A 60 -2.35 2.27 8.03
CA LEU A 60 -3.30 3.37 7.82
C LEU A 60 -2.81 4.58 8.63
N CYS A 61 -2.54 5.68 7.93
CA CYS A 61 -1.99 6.89 8.53
C CYS A 61 -2.99 8.04 8.34
N THR A 62 -3.38 8.67 9.44
CA THR A 62 -4.35 9.76 9.44
C THR A 62 -3.88 10.91 10.34
N ASP A 63 -4.45 12.09 10.10
CA ASP A 63 -4.18 13.29 10.88
C ASP A 63 -5.50 14.01 11.14
N GLN A 64 -5.78 14.33 12.38
CA GLN A 64 -7.01 15.05 12.75
C GLN A 64 -7.07 16.45 12.14
N SER A 65 -5.92 17.07 11.89
CA SER A 65 -5.86 18.38 11.23
C SER A 65 -6.21 18.30 9.73
N ASP A 66 -6.20 17.10 9.16
CA ASP A 66 -6.61 16.80 7.79
C ASP A 66 -7.51 15.55 7.79
N SER A 67 -8.64 15.66 8.45
CA SER A 67 -9.53 14.52 8.74
C SER A 67 -10.17 13.90 7.49
N GLY A 68 -10.16 14.61 6.38
CA GLY A 68 -10.69 14.08 5.11
C GLY A 68 -9.69 13.25 4.30
N HIS A 69 -8.44 13.15 4.75
CA HIS A 69 -7.37 12.48 4.03
C HIS A 69 -6.89 11.23 4.80
N ALA A 70 -6.77 10.12 4.08
CA ALA A 70 -6.17 8.90 4.59
C ALA A 70 -5.00 8.48 3.70
N LEU A 71 -3.89 8.09 4.31
CA LEU A 71 -2.74 7.50 3.63
C LEU A 71 -2.68 6.02 3.93
N VAL A 72 -2.68 5.20 2.90
CA VAL A 72 -2.58 3.74 3.00
C VAL A 72 -1.22 3.31 2.48
N ILE A 73 -0.52 2.51 3.25
CA ILE A 73 0.71 1.84 2.81
C ILE A 73 0.42 0.35 2.76
N ASP A 74 0.69 -0.27 1.62
CA ASP A 74 0.57 -1.71 1.41
C ASP A 74 1.94 -2.25 1.03
N TYR A 75 2.46 -3.19 1.79
CA TYR A 75 3.75 -3.80 1.53
C TYR A 75 3.60 -4.90 0.50
N LYS A 76 4.41 -4.87 -0.55
CA LYS A 76 4.45 -5.92 -1.56
C LYS A 76 5.82 -6.59 -1.56
N THR A 77 5.81 -7.92 -1.48
CA THR A 77 7.01 -8.76 -1.57
C THR A 77 7.03 -9.50 -2.91
N GLY A 78 8.22 -9.95 -3.31
CA GLY A 78 8.39 -10.66 -4.59
C GLY A 78 8.29 -9.73 -5.79
N GLY A 79 7.76 -10.25 -6.89
CA GLY A 79 7.64 -9.54 -8.17
C GLY A 79 8.91 -9.61 -8.99
N HIS A 80 8.88 -8.95 -10.14
CA HIS A 80 10.00 -8.91 -11.10
C HIS A 80 10.52 -7.49 -11.26
N ALA A 81 11.83 -7.36 -11.34
CA ALA A 81 12.49 -6.06 -11.47
C ALA A 81 12.21 -5.36 -12.80
N ASP A 82 11.81 -6.10 -13.82
CA ASP A 82 11.53 -5.61 -15.17
C ASP A 82 10.07 -5.18 -15.40
N GLU A 83 9.23 -5.26 -14.38
CA GLU A 83 7.85 -4.77 -14.49
C GLU A 83 7.83 -3.26 -14.67
N THR A 84 7.09 -2.78 -15.67
CA THR A 84 6.96 -1.34 -15.94
C THR A 84 6.02 -0.68 -14.91
N PRO A 85 6.12 0.65 -14.69
CA PRO A 85 5.16 1.36 -13.84
C PRO A 85 3.71 1.17 -14.28
N GLU A 86 3.44 1.12 -15.56
CA GLU A 86 2.09 0.89 -16.10
C GLU A 86 1.57 -0.51 -15.75
N GLN A 87 2.42 -1.52 -15.88
CA GLN A 87 2.06 -2.91 -15.52
C GLN A 87 1.74 -3.02 -14.03
N LEU A 88 2.53 -2.36 -13.19
CA LEU A 88 2.32 -2.35 -11.73
C LEU A 88 1.03 -1.63 -11.37
N ARG A 89 0.73 -0.49 -12.01
CA ARG A 89 -0.50 0.23 -11.80
C ARG A 89 -1.72 -0.61 -12.13
N GLU A 90 -1.68 -1.28 -13.27
CA GLU A 90 -2.77 -2.15 -13.70
C GLU A 90 -2.96 -3.32 -12.74
N LYS A 91 -1.85 -3.93 -12.31
CA LYS A 91 -1.85 -5.07 -11.40
C LYS A 91 -2.51 -4.76 -10.05
N HIS A 92 -2.27 -3.58 -9.51
CA HIS A 92 -2.76 -3.20 -8.18
C HIS A 92 -4.00 -2.29 -8.19
N ALA A 93 -4.48 -1.92 -9.37
CA ALA A 93 -5.59 -0.97 -9.49
C ALA A 93 -6.86 -1.42 -8.78
N LEU A 94 -7.21 -2.70 -8.88
CA LEU A 94 -8.41 -3.23 -8.24
C LEU A 94 -8.31 -3.17 -6.72
N GLN A 95 -7.17 -3.55 -6.15
CA GLN A 95 -6.94 -3.50 -4.71
C GLN A 95 -6.98 -2.05 -4.21
N ALA A 96 -6.41 -1.12 -4.96
CA ALA A 96 -6.47 0.31 -4.64
C ALA A 96 -7.92 0.81 -4.56
N ARG A 97 -8.76 0.40 -5.50
CA ARG A 97 -10.18 0.78 -5.51
C ARG A 97 -10.94 0.21 -4.33
N VAL A 98 -10.65 -1.04 -3.94
CA VAL A 98 -11.28 -1.66 -2.76
C VAL A 98 -10.94 -0.88 -1.51
N TYR A 99 -9.67 -0.58 -1.28
CA TYR A 99 -9.24 0.18 -0.11
C TYR A 99 -9.85 1.59 -0.10
N ALA A 100 -9.81 2.27 -1.25
CA ALA A 100 -10.38 3.61 -1.36
C ALA A 100 -11.89 3.61 -1.08
N ASP A 101 -12.63 2.65 -1.61
CA ASP A 101 -14.06 2.54 -1.39
C ASP A 101 -14.40 2.35 0.09
N VAL A 102 -13.68 1.47 0.76
CA VAL A 102 -13.84 1.24 2.21
C VAL A 102 -13.64 2.55 2.99
N LEU A 103 -12.58 3.28 2.68
CA LEU A 103 -12.23 4.51 3.39
C LEU A 103 -13.16 5.67 3.05
N HIS A 104 -13.64 5.78 1.80
CA HIS A 104 -14.66 6.75 1.42
C HIS A 104 -15.94 6.53 2.22
N LYS A 105 -16.35 5.29 2.40
CA LYS A 105 -17.54 4.95 3.21
C LYS A 105 -17.37 5.31 4.67
N GLN A 106 -16.13 5.42 5.15
CA GLN A 106 -15.83 5.84 6.52
C GLN A 106 -15.68 7.36 6.66
N GLY A 107 -15.82 8.11 5.58
CA GLY A 107 -15.81 9.56 5.62
C GLY A 107 -14.57 10.25 5.07
N TYR A 108 -13.56 9.49 4.60
CA TYR A 108 -12.37 10.09 4.00
C TYR A 108 -12.68 10.45 2.54
N GLY A 109 -12.60 11.73 2.22
CA GLY A 109 -12.87 12.22 0.86
C GLY A 109 -11.70 12.04 -0.10
N HIS A 110 -10.47 11.94 0.42
CA HIS A 110 -9.26 11.76 -0.36
C HIS A 110 -8.43 10.63 0.24
N VAL A 111 -8.08 9.66 -0.58
CA VAL A 111 -7.28 8.51 -0.17
C VAL A 111 -6.03 8.44 -1.05
N THR A 112 -4.86 8.47 -0.42
CA THR A 112 -3.58 8.21 -1.07
C THR A 112 -3.17 6.78 -0.74
N LEU A 113 -2.92 5.97 -1.77
CA LEU A 113 -2.51 4.58 -1.60
C LEU A 113 -1.13 4.39 -2.20
N LYS A 114 -0.22 3.85 -1.40
CA LYS A 114 1.15 3.57 -1.83
C LYS A 114 1.44 2.08 -1.66
N PHE A 115 1.64 1.42 -2.79
CA PHE A 115 2.09 0.02 -2.82
C PHE A 115 3.61 0.03 -2.85
N VAL A 116 4.24 -0.40 -1.75
CA VAL A 116 5.68 -0.33 -1.55
C VAL A 116 6.29 -1.69 -1.81
N ARG A 117 7.08 -1.80 -2.87
CA ARG A 117 7.78 -3.03 -3.27
C ARG A 117 9.10 -3.10 -2.51
N VAL A 118 9.05 -3.64 -1.30
CA VAL A 118 10.21 -3.63 -0.38
C VAL A 118 11.39 -4.45 -0.89
N GLU A 119 11.16 -5.46 -1.71
CA GLU A 119 12.20 -6.29 -2.31
C GLU A 119 12.75 -5.72 -3.61
N GLN A 120 12.13 -4.67 -4.17
CA GLN A 120 12.53 -4.09 -5.45
C GLN A 120 13.05 -2.67 -5.25
N PRO A 121 14.30 -2.39 -5.61
CA PRO A 121 14.84 -1.04 -5.49
C PRO A 121 14.25 -0.11 -6.55
N ASP A 122 14.14 1.17 -6.19
CA ASP A 122 13.77 2.20 -7.14
C ASP A 122 14.88 2.33 -8.19
N PRO A 123 14.56 2.38 -9.50
CA PRO A 123 15.58 2.49 -10.55
C PRO A 123 16.41 3.78 -10.49
N VAL A 124 15.84 4.85 -9.95
CA VAL A 124 16.52 6.15 -9.85
C VAL A 124 17.33 6.25 -8.56
N ASP A 125 16.79 5.73 -7.46
CA ASP A 125 17.45 5.77 -6.14
C ASP A 125 17.38 4.38 -5.48
N PRO A 126 18.39 3.51 -5.69
CA PRO A 126 18.34 2.12 -5.24
C PRO A 126 18.27 1.91 -3.72
N VAL A 127 18.55 2.94 -2.91
CA VAL A 127 18.37 2.84 -1.45
C VAL A 127 16.91 2.98 -1.05
N GLN A 128 16.05 3.40 -1.98
CA GLN A 128 14.61 3.52 -1.78
C GLN A 128 13.88 2.32 -2.40
N PRO A 129 12.74 1.90 -1.83
CA PRO A 129 11.91 0.88 -2.48
C PRO A 129 11.15 1.49 -3.65
N GLN A 130 10.77 0.67 -4.61
CA GLN A 130 9.87 1.08 -5.67
C GLN A 130 8.46 1.27 -5.11
N VAL A 131 7.82 2.39 -5.45
CA VAL A 131 6.49 2.75 -4.94
C VAL A 131 5.55 3.04 -6.10
N VAL A 132 4.35 2.47 -6.04
CA VAL A 132 3.25 2.79 -6.96
C VAL A 132 2.19 3.55 -6.16
N THR A 133 1.85 4.76 -6.59
CA THR A 133 0.94 5.64 -5.86
C THR A 133 -0.36 5.85 -6.62
N TYR A 134 -1.47 5.80 -5.88
CA TYR A 134 -2.81 6.14 -6.36
C TYR A 134 -3.38 7.25 -5.49
N GLU A 135 -4.06 8.19 -6.15
CA GLU A 135 -4.81 9.27 -5.48
C GLU A 135 -6.27 9.13 -5.87
N ILE A 136 -7.13 8.77 -4.94
CA ILE A 136 -8.54 8.49 -5.22
C ILE A 136 -9.47 9.28 -4.32
#